data_3f3250ee835cc3e54e4373cddee0ce1b
#
_entry.id   3f3250ee835cc3e54e4373cddee0ce1b
#
_cell.length_a   1.000
_cell.length_b   1.000
_cell.length_c   1.000
_cell.angle_alpha   90.00
_cell.angle_beta   90.00
_cell.angle_gamma   90.00
#
_symmetry.space_group_name_H-M   'P 1'
#
loop_
_entity.id
_entity.type
_entity.pdbx_description
1 polymer ?
#
loop_
_entity_poly.entity_id
_entity_poly.type
_entity_poly.pdbx_seq_one_letter_code
_entity_poly.pdbx_strand_id
1 'polypeptide(L)'
;MPIRGSASAFMRTRRYSATLWLAAIFAAASAFALAADDANQLPFARLGPLDAPVKLYTVERGEGPPVLLIHGFGTNTFTWRHISPDLARDHKVIAVDLKGFGRSDKPFDERYAASDQAELLTELILDRDLRNLTVVGHSYGGGVALLLALEADARLKGRITKLVLLDTIAYPQAIPVFFKLLDRPVLSQVGVRMAPPSVQIQMALRIAYFDNSKIGNDEIEAYAAPMKTAAGKHALIHSARQIVPPDVEKIAARYSTIRLPTLILWCDHDRIVPVGVGLKLAREMPNASFHIVDECGHMPQEEQPEATMLQIRQFLGKPAGE
;
A
#
# COMPACT_ATOMS: atom_id res chain seq x y z
N MET A 1 28.53 34.47 -62.89
CA MET A 1 29.29 33.22 -62.81
C MET A 1 29.41 32.80 -61.33
N PRO A 2 29.19 31.55 -61.03
CA PRO A 2 28.85 31.04 -59.70
C PRO A 2 30.04 30.44 -58.96
N ILE A 3 29.88 30.14 -57.65
CA ILE A 3 30.39 28.96 -56.93
C ILE A 3 29.83 29.08 -55.49
N ARG A 4 28.89 28.33 -55.06
CA ARG A 4 28.77 26.99 -54.47
C ARG A 4 29.64 26.75 -53.24
N GLY A 5 28.94 26.32 -52.16
CA GLY A 5 29.40 25.36 -51.18
C GLY A 5 28.89 25.63 -49.74
N SER A 6 27.76 25.25 -49.42
CA SER A 6 27.21 24.23 -48.52
C SER A 6 28.15 23.64 -47.46
N ALA A 7 27.76 23.73 -46.19
CA ALA A 7 27.84 22.63 -45.24
C ALA A 7 27.05 22.97 -43.96
N SER A 8 25.83 22.51 -43.93
CA SER A 8 25.06 22.36 -42.69
C SER A 8 25.57 21.15 -41.92
N ALA A 9 26.21 21.35 -40.78
CA ALA A 9 26.54 20.28 -39.88
C ALA A 9 25.33 19.92 -38.99
N PHE A 10 24.70 18.84 -39.32
CA PHE A 10 23.62 18.18 -38.58
C PHE A 10 24.16 17.66 -37.25
N MET A 11 23.86 18.31 -36.14
CA MET A 11 24.00 17.71 -34.81
C MET A 11 22.92 16.67 -34.65
N ARG A 12 23.27 15.40 -34.88
CA ARG A 12 22.50 14.23 -34.44
C ARG A 12 22.70 14.05 -32.95
N THR A 13 21.72 14.52 -32.17
CA THR A 13 21.55 14.11 -30.77
C THR A 13 21.22 12.61 -30.72
N ARG A 14 22.14 11.83 -30.21
CA ARG A 14 21.93 10.42 -29.90
C ARG A 14 20.93 10.30 -28.75
N ARG A 15 19.67 10.10 -29.09
CA ARG A 15 18.68 9.51 -28.20
C ARG A 15 18.95 7.99 -28.09
N TYR A 16 19.81 7.56 -27.25
CA TYR A 16 19.92 6.16 -26.78
C TYR A 16 19.25 6.14 -25.41
N SER A 17 18.08 5.98 -25.30
CA SER A 17 17.06 4.96 -25.28
C SER A 17 17.17 4.11 -24.02
N ALA A 18 16.38 4.54 -22.99
CA ALA A 18 16.03 3.71 -21.83
C ALA A 18 15.40 2.34 -22.23
N THR A 19 14.97 2.22 -23.49
CA THR A 19 14.42 0.99 -24.08
C THR A 19 15.44 -0.12 -24.31
N LEU A 20 16.72 0.19 -24.49
CA LEU A 20 17.76 -0.85 -24.71
C LEU A 20 18.17 -1.56 -23.43
N TRP A 21 18.08 -0.91 -22.28
CA TRP A 21 18.35 -1.56 -20.99
C TRP A 21 17.22 -2.51 -20.56
N LEU A 22 15.98 -2.19 -20.88
CA LEU A 22 14.85 -3.09 -20.67
C LEU A 22 14.94 -4.32 -21.60
N ALA A 23 15.37 -4.15 -22.85
CA ALA A 23 15.55 -5.25 -23.79
C ALA A 23 16.69 -6.20 -23.42
N ALA A 24 17.78 -5.71 -22.85
CA ALA A 24 18.91 -6.54 -22.38
C ALA A 24 18.52 -7.39 -21.15
N ILE A 25 17.67 -6.87 -20.26
CA ILE A 25 17.11 -7.64 -19.13
C ILE A 25 16.14 -8.71 -19.65
N PHE A 26 15.37 -8.41 -20.70
CA PHE A 26 14.45 -9.37 -21.33
C PHE A 26 15.17 -10.51 -22.08
N ALA A 27 16.27 -10.25 -22.77
CA ALA A 27 17.02 -11.25 -23.53
C ALA A 27 17.74 -12.27 -22.62
N ALA A 28 18.27 -11.83 -21.46
CA ALA A 28 18.86 -12.72 -20.47
C ALA A 28 17.81 -13.61 -19.76
N ALA A 29 16.59 -13.10 -19.58
CA ALA A 29 15.49 -13.84 -18.95
C ALA A 29 14.92 -14.96 -19.87
N SER A 30 14.96 -14.77 -21.19
CA SER A 30 14.39 -15.75 -22.15
C SER A 30 15.23 -17.03 -22.28
N ALA A 31 16.53 -16.99 -21.98
CA ALA A 31 17.42 -18.16 -22.04
C ALA A 31 17.30 -19.10 -20.83
N PHE A 32 16.73 -18.63 -19.69
CA PHE A 32 16.51 -19.42 -18.48
C PHE A 32 15.07 -19.92 -18.30
N ALA A 33 14.13 -19.51 -19.16
CA ALA A 33 12.70 -19.81 -19.01
C ALA A 33 12.29 -21.20 -19.53
N LEU A 34 13.22 -22.02 -20.06
CA LEU A 34 12.93 -23.32 -20.66
C LEU A 34 13.11 -24.55 -19.73
N ALA A 35 13.32 -24.34 -18.42
CA ALA A 35 13.58 -25.44 -17.49
C ALA A 35 12.81 -25.37 -16.15
N ALA A 36 11.63 -24.77 -16.10
CA ALA A 36 10.84 -24.72 -14.86
C ALA A 36 9.32 -24.74 -15.12
N ASP A 37 8.85 -25.69 -15.93
CA ASP A 37 7.47 -26.15 -15.87
C ASP A 37 7.47 -27.42 -14.98
N ASP A 38 6.98 -27.28 -13.77
CA ASP A 38 6.47 -28.22 -12.79
C ASP A 38 6.96 -27.88 -11.37
N ALA A 39 6.54 -26.74 -10.84
CA ALA A 39 6.62 -26.53 -9.42
C ALA A 39 5.31 -25.91 -8.90
N ASN A 40 4.32 -26.79 -8.81
CA ASN A 40 3.46 -26.92 -7.65
C ASN A 40 2.63 -25.70 -7.26
N GLN A 41 1.39 -25.69 -7.71
CA GLN A 41 0.27 -25.08 -7.01
C GLN A 41 0.17 -25.71 -5.60
N LEU A 42 0.89 -25.13 -4.63
CA LEU A 42 0.66 -25.46 -3.24
C LEU A 42 -0.68 -24.84 -2.84
N PRO A 43 -1.64 -25.63 -2.35
CA PRO A 43 -2.85 -25.07 -1.76
C PRO A 43 -2.43 -24.19 -0.58
N PHE A 44 -2.94 -22.95 -0.53
CA PHE A 44 -2.75 -22.07 0.63
C PHE A 44 -3.45 -22.70 1.83
N ALA A 45 -2.76 -23.63 2.51
CA ALA A 45 -3.18 -24.10 3.81
C ALA A 45 -3.08 -22.93 4.78
N ARG A 46 -4.11 -22.67 5.57
CA ARG A 46 -4.00 -21.83 6.75
C ARG A 46 -2.85 -22.37 7.57
N LEU A 47 -1.74 -21.66 7.60
CA LEU A 47 -0.64 -21.96 8.48
C LEU A 47 -1.16 -21.80 9.91
N GLY A 48 -0.77 -22.67 10.81
CA GLY A 48 -1.14 -22.63 12.23
C GLY A 48 -0.72 -21.32 12.94
N PRO A 49 -0.78 -21.22 14.27
CA PRO A 49 -0.33 -20.05 15.02
C PRO A 49 1.07 -19.60 14.56
N LEU A 50 1.37 -18.29 14.63
CA LEU A 50 2.72 -17.78 14.36
C LEU A 50 3.73 -18.54 15.23
N ASP A 51 4.76 -19.12 14.61
CA ASP A 51 5.76 -19.94 15.33
C ASP A 51 6.57 -19.13 16.36
N ALA A 52 6.54 -17.79 16.25
CA ALA A 52 7.12 -16.87 17.20
C ALA A 52 6.31 -15.56 17.25
N PRO A 53 6.27 -14.87 18.42
CA PRO A 53 5.60 -13.58 18.54
C PRO A 53 6.24 -12.56 17.61
N VAL A 54 5.43 -11.82 16.84
CA VAL A 54 5.83 -10.76 15.93
C VAL A 54 5.64 -9.41 16.63
N LYS A 55 6.72 -8.64 16.76
CA LYS A 55 6.66 -7.29 17.31
C LYS A 55 6.34 -6.29 16.22
N LEU A 56 5.17 -5.65 16.33
CA LEU A 56 4.80 -4.50 15.49
C LEU A 56 5.36 -3.20 16.07
N TYR A 57 5.98 -2.39 15.22
CA TYR A 57 6.38 -1.04 15.58
C TYR A 57 5.20 -0.09 15.46
N THR A 58 4.99 0.75 16.47
CA THR A 58 3.94 1.75 16.49
C THR A 58 4.48 3.14 16.82
N VAL A 59 3.89 4.17 16.24
CA VAL A 59 4.09 5.57 16.60
C VAL A 59 2.78 6.05 17.21
N GLU A 60 2.82 6.51 18.49
CA GLU A 60 1.65 6.99 19.19
C GLU A 60 1.76 8.48 19.46
N ARG A 61 0.65 9.22 19.30
CA ARG A 61 0.55 10.65 19.54
C ARG A 61 -0.85 11.01 20.01
N GLY A 62 -0.93 12.07 20.83
CA GLY A 62 -2.21 12.62 21.30
C GLY A 62 -2.94 11.74 22.31
N GLU A 63 -4.10 12.23 22.72
CA GLU A 63 -5.00 11.58 23.68
C GLU A 63 -6.44 11.69 23.16
N GLY A 64 -7.35 10.85 23.65
CA GLY A 64 -8.76 10.83 23.23
C GLY A 64 -9.18 9.53 22.56
N PRO A 65 -10.26 9.54 21.76
CA PRO A 65 -10.71 8.36 21.04
C PRO A 65 -9.62 7.79 20.11
N PRO A 66 -9.37 6.47 20.09
CA PRO A 66 -8.26 5.90 19.34
C PRO A 66 -8.53 5.91 17.83
N VAL A 67 -7.47 6.21 17.06
CA VAL A 67 -7.41 6.10 15.61
C VAL A 67 -6.21 5.24 15.23
N LEU A 68 -6.44 4.10 14.58
CA LEU A 68 -5.40 3.22 14.06
C LEU A 68 -5.15 3.53 12.59
N LEU A 69 -3.90 3.88 12.25
CA LEU A 69 -3.47 4.20 10.89
C LEU A 69 -2.67 3.04 10.29
N ILE A 70 -3.16 2.46 9.20
CA ILE A 70 -2.61 1.28 8.53
C ILE A 70 -2.12 1.68 7.12
N HIS A 71 -0.80 1.64 6.92
CA HIS A 71 -0.14 2.08 5.69
C HIS A 71 -0.30 1.11 4.51
N GLY A 72 0.00 1.58 3.29
CA GLY A 72 -0.02 0.82 2.05
C GLY A 72 1.21 -0.09 1.85
N PHE A 73 1.18 -0.90 0.80
CA PHE A 73 2.29 -1.78 0.42
C PHE A 73 3.58 -0.98 0.14
N GLY A 74 4.70 -1.45 0.69
CA GLY A 74 6.01 -0.85 0.45
C GLY A 74 6.26 0.46 1.19
N THR A 75 5.30 0.96 1.96
CA THR A 75 5.43 2.15 2.80
C THR A 75 5.57 1.78 4.29
N ASN A 76 5.45 2.73 5.19
CA ASN A 76 5.49 2.55 6.64
C ASN A 76 4.80 3.73 7.35
N THR A 77 4.92 3.85 8.66
CA THR A 77 4.29 4.91 9.47
C THR A 77 4.65 6.34 9.02
N PHE A 78 5.73 6.53 8.27
CA PHE A 78 6.14 7.84 7.75
C PHE A 78 5.10 8.43 6.78
N THR A 79 4.31 7.61 6.09
CA THR A 79 3.24 8.07 5.17
C THR A 79 2.21 8.96 5.87
N TRP A 80 2.08 8.84 7.19
CA TRP A 80 1.11 9.56 8.01
C TRP A 80 1.63 10.88 8.58
N ARG A 81 2.88 11.30 8.24
CA ARG A 81 3.57 12.46 8.83
C ARG A 81 2.81 13.77 8.71
N HIS A 82 2.05 13.95 7.64
CA HIS A 82 1.31 15.17 7.39
C HIS A 82 -0.07 15.21 8.09
N ILE A 83 -0.74 14.06 8.21
CA ILE A 83 -2.09 14.03 8.81
C ILE A 83 -2.11 13.62 10.29
N SER A 84 -1.14 12.81 10.73
CA SER A 84 -1.08 12.34 12.12
C SER A 84 -0.99 13.47 13.18
N PRO A 85 -0.20 14.56 12.99
CA PRO A 85 -0.15 15.65 13.96
C PRO A 85 -1.48 16.37 14.13
N ASP A 86 -2.26 16.52 13.07
CA ASP A 86 -3.56 17.17 13.14
C ASP A 86 -4.58 16.30 13.86
N LEU A 87 -4.67 15.01 13.53
CA LEU A 87 -5.52 14.05 14.24
C LEU A 87 -5.18 13.97 15.74
N ALA A 88 -3.89 14.06 16.09
CA ALA A 88 -3.42 13.95 17.45
C ALA A 88 -3.81 15.12 18.37
N ARG A 89 -4.47 16.17 17.85
CA ARG A 89 -4.98 17.28 18.67
C ARG A 89 -6.12 16.84 19.59
N ASP A 90 -6.87 15.82 19.18
CA ASP A 90 -8.09 15.38 19.85
C ASP A 90 -8.37 13.87 19.79
N HIS A 91 -7.43 13.11 19.22
CA HIS A 91 -7.48 11.66 19.13
C HIS A 91 -6.16 11.04 19.59
N LYS A 92 -6.25 9.85 20.16
CA LYS A 92 -5.08 8.98 20.35
C LYS A 92 -4.75 8.29 19.03
N VAL A 93 -3.79 8.84 18.28
CA VAL A 93 -3.34 8.31 17.00
C VAL A 93 -2.32 7.20 17.23
N ILE A 94 -2.55 6.05 16.62
CA ILE A 94 -1.66 4.87 16.64
C ILE A 94 -1.36 4.53 15.18
N ALA A 95 -0.21 4.96 14.66
CA ALA A 95 0.27 4.53 13.36
C ALA A 95 1.11 3.26 13.54
N VAL A 96 0.86 2.23 12.74
CA VAL A 96 1.53 0.92 12.84
C VAL A 96 2.31 0.62 11.58
N ASP A 97 3.53 0.13 11.72
CA ASP A 97 4.24 -0.56 10.65
C ASP A 97 3.74 -2.01 10.61
N LEU A 98 3.19 -2.44 9.48
CA LEU A 98 2.76 -3.83 9.27
C LEU A 98 3.96 -4.78 9.32
N LYS A 99 3.74 -6.05 9.69
CA LYS A 99 4.77 -7.09 9.65
C LYS A 99 5.46 -7.09 8.28
N GLY A 100 6.77 -7.07 8.28
CA GLY A 100 7.56 -7.02 7.05
C GLY A 100 7.93 -5.63 6.55
N PHE A 101 7.30 -4.58 7.09
CA PHE A 101 7.51 -3.19 6.67
C PHE A 101 8.11 -2.34 7.78
N GLY A 102 8.59 -1.15 7.42
CA GLY A 102 9.12 -0.17 8.34
C GLY A 102 10.12 -0.75 9.37
N ARG A 103 9.80 -0.58 10.63
CA ARG A 103 10.58 -1.02 11.81
C ARG A 103 10.01 -2.28 12.47
N SER A 104 8.86 -2.77 12.01
CA SER A 104 8.28 -4.04 12.48
C SER A 104 9.15 -5.23 12.11
N ASP A 105 8.97 -6.32 12.83
CA ASP A 105 9.68 -7.59 12.61
C ASP A 105 9.48 -8.11 11.18
N LYS A 106 10.54 -8.72 10.66
CA LYS A 106 10.63 -9.28 9.31
C LYS A 106 11.16 -10.71 9.36
N PRO A 107 10.43 -11.64 10.00
CA PRO A 107 10.87 -13.03 10.09
C PRO A 107 10.99 -13.67 8.70
N PHE A 108 11.89 -14.66 8.57
CA PHE A 108 12.05 -15.45 7.35
C PHE A 108 11.00 -16.56 7.28
N ASP A 109 9.73 -16.18 7.41
CA ASP A 109 8.57 -17.06 7.20
C ASP A 109 7.81 -16.67 5.92
N GLU A 110 6.71 -17.38 5.65
CA GLU A 110 5.88 -17.13 4.46
C GLU A 110 4.53 -16.48 4.81
N ARG A 111 4.33 -16.02 6.04
CA ARG A 111 3.06 -15.49 6.54
C ARG A 111 2.99 -13.97 6.40
N TYR A 112 2.72 -13.50 5.19
CA TYR A 112 2.66 -12.08 4.84
C TYR A 112 1.36 -11.69 4.12
N ALA A 113 0.33 -12.54 4.17
CA ALA A 113 -0.97 -12.25 3.59
C ALA A 113 -1.69 -11.11 4.33
N ALA A 114 -2.66 -10.48 3.69
CA ALA A 114 -3.50 -9.47 4.32
C ALA A 114 -4.25 -10.03 5.55
N SER A 115 -4.62 -11.32 5.54
CA SER A 115 -5.20 -12.01 6.69
C SER A 115 -4.23 -12.16 7.87
N ASP A 116 -2.94 -12.42 7.62
CA ASP A 116 -1.92 -12.47 8.67
C ASP A 116 -1.71 -11.09 9.31
N GLN A 117 -1.76 -10.02 8.50
CA GLN A 117 -1.70 -8.64 9.00
C GLN A 117 -2.92 -8.31 9.85
N ALA A 118 -4.13 -8.67 9.39
CA ALA A 118 -5.37 -8.45 10.13
C ALA A 118 -5.39 -9.22 11.46
N GLU A 119 -4.83 -10.43 11.51
CA GLU A 119 -4.66 -11.21 12.74
C GLU A 119 -3.79 -10.46 13.77
N LEU A 120 -2.59 -10.03 13.35
CA LEU A 120 -1.67 -9.28 14.20
C LEU A 120 -2.27 -7.96 14.70
N LEU A 121 -3.04 -7.26 13.86
CA LEU A 121 -3.73 -6.04 14.28
C LEU A 121 -4.92 -6.33 15.20
N THR A 122 -5.59 -7.47 15.04
CA THR A 122 -6.62 -7.91 15.97
C THR A 122 -6.03 -8.14 17.35
N GLU A 123 -4.89 -8.82 17.46
CA GLU A 123 -4.15 -8.99 18.71
C GLU A 123 -3.75 -7.64 19.30
N LEU A 124 -3.17 -6.73 18.49
CA LEU A 124 -2.82 -5.38 18.95
C LEU A 124 -4.01 -4.60 19.53
N ILE A 125 -5.19 -4.69 18.88
CA ILE A 125 -6.42 -4.01 19.33
C ILE A 125 -6.90 -4.61 20.66
N LEU A 126 -6.82 -5.91 20.81
CA LEU A 126 -7.25 -6.62 22.02
C LEU A 126 -6.30 -6.38 23.19
N ASP A 127 -4.99 -6.52 22.97
CA ASP A 127 -3.94 -6.37 23.99
C ASP A 127 -3.92 -4.94 24.57
N ARG A 128 -4.20 -3.95 23.75
CA ARG A 128 -4.26 -2.54 24.17
C ARG A 128 -5.64 -2.10 24.64
N ASP A 129 -6.61 -2.99 24.69
CA ASP A 129 -8.02 -2.73 24.98
C ASP A 129 -8.60 -1.53 24.23
N LEU A 130 -8.24 -1.37 22.94
CA LEU A 130 -8.75 -0.25 22.14
C LEU A 130 -10.26 -0.40 21.94
N ARG A 131 -11.01 0.66 22.24
CA ARG A 131 -12.47 0.74 22.13
C ARG A 131 -12.88 2.03 21.45
N ASN A 132 -14.05 2.08 20.83
CA ASN A 132 -14.50 3.20 20.00
C ASN A 132 -13.48 3.57 18.92
N LEU A 133 -12.84 2.55 18.37
CA LEU A 133 -11.72 2.67 17.45
C LEU A 133 -12.18 3.11 16.06
N THR A 134 -11.56 4.15 15.53
CA THR A 134 -11.58 4.44 14.10
C THR A 134 -10.39 3.76 13.43
N VAL A 135 -10.63 2.99 12.38
CA VAL A 135 -9.56 2.39 11.58
C VAL A 135 -9.43 3.17 10.27
N VAL A 136 -8.22 3.64 9.96
CA VAL A 136 -7.88 4.32 8.71
C VAL A 136 -6.89 3.45 7.95
N GLY A 137 -7.23 3.03 6.74
CA GLY A 137 -6.38 2.19 5.91
C GLY A 137 -6.14 2.80 4.53
N HIS A 138 -4.87 2.81 4.10
CA HIS A 138 -4.47 3.25 2.77
C HIS A 138 -4.08 2.06 1.90
N SER A 139 -4.61 1.98 0.67
CA SER A 139 -4.21 0.99 -0.33
C SER A 139 -4.28 -0.46 0.21
N TYR A 140 -3.16 -1.17 0.31
CA TYR A 140 -3.05 -2.49 0.94
C TYR A 140 -3.54 -2.47 2.39
N GLY A 141 -3.18 -1.43 3.16
CA GLY A 141 -3.67 -1.24 4.53
C GLY A 141 -5.19 -1.03 4.59
N GLY A 142 -5.79 -0.49 3.54
CA GLY A 142 -7.25 -0.43 3.39
C GLY A 142 -7.87 -1.80 3.21
N GLY A 143 -7.24 -2.69 2.42
CA GLY A 143 -7.65 -4.09 2.30
C GLY A 143 -7.58 -4.82 3.65
N VAL A 144 -6.53 -4.58 4.45
CA VAL A 144 -6.42 -5.11 5.83
C VAL A 144 -7.51 -4.53 6.73
N ALA A 145 -7.82 -3.23 6.60
CA ALA A 145 -8.90 -2.58 7.36
C ALA A 145 -10.28 -3.15 7.03
N LEU A 146 -10.53 -3.51 5.76
CA LEU A 146 -11.75 -4.22 5.36
C LEU A 146 -11.86 -5.60 6.02
N LEU A 147 -10.75 -6.35 6.11
CA LEU A 147 -10.73 -7.64 6.83
C LEU A 147 -11.03 -7.45 8.32
N LEU A 148 -10.43 -6.46 8.97
CA LEU A 148 -10.74 -6.11 10.37
C LEU A 148 -12.23 -5.75 10.54
N ALA A 149 -12.81 -5.00 9.60
CA ALA A 149 -14.22 -4.63 9.64
C ALA A 149 -15.16 -5.83 9.50
N LEU A 150 -14.79 -6.83 8.69
CA LEU A 150 -15.54 -8.09 8.55
C LEU A 150 -15.51 -8.95 9.81
N GLU A 151 -14.48 -8.82 10.65
CA GLU A 151 -14.30 -9.52 11.93
C GLU A 151 -14.77 -8.69 13.14
N ALA A 152 -15.22 -7.43 12.92
CA ALA A 152 -15.50 -6.46 13.99
C ALA A 152 -16.50 -6.97 15.03
N ASP A 153 -17.54 -7.66 14.60
CA ASP A 153 -18.57 -8.18 15.51
C ASP A 153 -18.17 -9.51 16.16
N ALA A 154 -17.52 -10.40 15.40
CA ALA A 154 -17.22 -11.75 15.88
C ALA A 154 -16.04 -11.77 16.87
N ARG A 155 -14.92 -11.14 16.53
CA ARG A 155 -13.66 -11.19 17.30
C ARG A 155 -13.41 -9.91 18.11
N LEU A 156 -13.69 -8.76 17.51
CA LEU A 156 -13.41 -7.46 18.11
C LEU A 156 -14.59 -6.91 18.93
N LYS A 157 -15.74 -7.61 18.97
CA LYS A 157 -16.89 -7.31 19.84
C LYS A 157 -17.32 -5.83 19.79
N GLY A 158 -17.44 -5.26 18.58
CA GLY A 158 -17.85 -3.88 18.37
C GLY A 158 -16.81 -2.83 18.78
N ARG A 159 -15.52 -3.21 18.92
CA ARG A 159 -14.46 -2.26 19.25
C ARG A 159 -14.20 -1.25 18.15
N ILE A 160 -14.37 -1.62 16.89
CA ILE A 160 -14.27 -0.72 15.74
C ILE A 160 -15.64 -0.07 15.53
N THR A 161 -15.66 1.27 15.45
CA THR A 161 -16.89 2.06 15.33
C THR A 161 -16.94 2.87 14.05
N LYS A 162 -15.81 3.15 13.40
CA LYS A 162 -15.73 3.90 12.14
C LYS A 162 -14.60 3.34 11.28
N LEU A 163 -14.76 3.49 9.94
CA LEU A 163 -13.79 3.06 8.95
C LEU A 163 -13.50 4.21 7.99
N VAL A 164 -12.22 4.44 7.68
CA VAL A 164 -11.76 5.38 6.65
C VAL A 164 -10.86 4.61 5.68
N LEU A 165 -11.20 4.65 4.40
CA LEU A 165 -10.52 3.92 3.34
C LEU A 165 -9.99 4.90 2.30
N LEU A 166 -8.66 4.90 2.11
CA LEU A 166 -7.95 5.76 1.18
C LEU A 166 -7.40 4.91 0.04
N ASP A 167 -7.84 5.12 -1.19
CA ASP A 167 -7.36 4.44 -2.41
C ASP A 167 -7.17 2.92 -2.22
N THR A 168 -8.16 2.27 -1.66
CA THR A 168 -8.10 0.95 -1.03
C THR A 168 -8.17 -0.18 -2.05
N ILE A 169 -7.31 -1.20 -1.93
CA ILE A 169 -7.52 -2.47 -2.66
C ILE A 169 -8.71 -3.21 -2.05
N ALA A 170 -9.64 -3.67 -2.90
CA ALA A 170 -10.87 -4.31 -2.42
C ALA A 170 -11.34 -5.50 -3.26
N TYR A 171 -11.08 -5.51 -4.57
CA TYR A 171 -11.59 -6.50 -5.50
C TYR A 171 -10.47 -7.10 -6.36
N PRO A 172 -10.72 -8.22 -7.07
CA PRO A 172 -9.85 -8.64 -8.15
C PRO A 172 -9.69 -7.50 -9.15
N GLN A 173 -8.45 -7.10 -9.41
CA GLN A 173 -8.11 -6.03 -10.35
C GLN A 173 -6.84 -6.36 -11.10
N ALA A 174 -6.59 -5.66 -12.20
CA ALA A 174 -5.32 -5.76 -12.89
C ALA A 174 -4.20 -5.30 -11.95
N ILE A 175 -3.32 -6.21 -11.59
CA ILE A 175 -2.17 -5.91 -10.74
C ILE A 175 -1.13 -5.15 -11.58
N PRO A 176 -0.58 -4.01 -11.10
CA PRO A 176 0.53 -3.33 -11.77
C PRO A 176 1.66 -4.30 -12.14
N VAL A 177 2.30 -4.06 -13.28
CA VAL A 177 3.36 -4.94 -13.82
C VAL A 177 4.47 -5.25 -12.81
N PHE A 178 4.77 -4.29 -11.94
CA PHE A 178 5.74 -4.46 -10.86
C PHE A 178 5.43 -5.68 -9.97
N PHE A 179 4.17 -5.87 -9.55
CA PHE A 179 3.78 -7.02 -8.73
C PHE A 179 3.85 -8.33 -9.52
N LYS A 180 3.52 -8.31 -10.83
CA LYS A 180 3.67 -9.50 -11.69
C LYS A 180 5.13 -9.94 -11.81
N LEU A 181 6.08 -8.99 -11.78
CA LEU A 181 7.50 -9.29 -11.77
C LEU A 181 7.94 -9.88 -10.42
N LEU A 182 7.39 -9.40 -9.30
CA LEU A 182 7.68 -9.93 -7.98
C LEU A 182 7.08 -11.33 -7.74
N ASP A 183 6.04 -11.69 -8.45
CA ASP A 183 5.44 -13.04 -8.41
C ASP A 183 6.33 -14.11 -9.08
N ARG A 184 7.24 -13.72 -9.98
CA ARG A 184 8.16 -14.63 -10.65
C ARG A 184 9.37 -14.96 -9.76
N PRO A 185 9.57 -16.23 -9.29
CA PRO A 185 10.58 -16.58 -8.28
C PRO A 185 12.00 -16.11 -8.61
N VAL A 186 12.46 -16.29 -9.84
CA VAL A 186 13.81 -15.92 -10.27
C VAL A 186 13.90 -14.39 -10.48
N LEU A 187 12.93 -13.79 -11.19
CA LEU A 187 12.95 -12.35 -11.47
C LEU A 187 12.85 -11.50 -10.19
N SER A 188 12.01 -11.90 -9.24
CA SER A 188 11.89 -11.18 -7.97
C SER A 188 13.18 -11.20 -7.18
N GLN A 189 13.84 -12.36 -7.09
CA GLN A 189 15.11 -12.51 -6.38
C GLN A 189 16.24 -11.69 -7.03
N VAL A 190 16.30 -11.68 -8.36
CA VAL A 190 17.33 -10.92 -9.11
C VAL A 190 16.98 -9.43 -9.12
N GLY A 191 15.77 -9.05 -9.50
CA GLY A 191 15.36 -7.64 -9.65
C GLY A 191 15.45 -6.85 -8.35
N VAL A 192 14.93 -7.40 -7.25
CA VAL A 192 14.98 -6.74 -5.93
C VAL A 192 16.42 -6.65 -5.38
N ARG A 193 17.33 -7.50 -5.85
CA ARG A 193 18.74 -7.47 -5.40
C ARG A 193 19.64 -6.61 -6.25
N MET A 194 19.37 -6.46 -7.55
CA MET A 194 20.26 -5.74 -8.48
C MET A 194 20.06 -4.23 -8.48
N ALA A 195 18.82 -3.74 -8.37
CA ALA A 195 18.57 -2.31 -8.33
C ALA A 195 18.71 -1.76 -6.89
N PRO A 196 19.34 -0.59 -6.68
CA PRO A 196 19.36 0.06 -5.38
C PRO A 196 17.91 0.29 -4.86
N PRO A 197 17.61 0.03 -3.58
CA PRO A 197 16.28 0.25 -3.00
C PRO A 197 15.71 1.64 -3.25
N SER A 198 16.53 2.69 -3.15
CA SER A 198 16.12 4.07 -3.42
C SER A 198 15.62 4.28 -4.85
N VAL A 199 16.27 3.64 -5.84
CA VAL A 199 15.84 3.71 -7.24
C VAL A 199 14.50 2.99 -7.43
N GLN A 200 14.32 1.82 -6.81
CA GLN A 200 13.06 1.07 -6.87
C GLN A 200 11.91 1.88 -6.26
N ILE A 201 12.11 2.47 -5.08
CA ILE A 201 11.11 3.31 -4.41
C ILE A 201 10.83 4.57 -5.22
N GLN A 202 11.85 5.27 -5.73
CA GLN A 202 11.64 6.45 -6.57
C GLN A 202 10.78 6.12 -7.79
N MET A 203 11.01 4.98 -8.45
CA MET A 203 10.19 4.53 -9.58
C MET A 203 8.74 4.23 -9.16
N ALA A 204 8.54 3.57 -8.01
CA ALA A 204 7.22 3.28 -7.48
C ALA A 204 6.45 4.56 -7.14
N LEU A 205 7.07 5.51 -6.45
CA LEU A 205 6.48 6.80 -6.10
C LEU A 205 6.12 7.62 -7.34
N ARG A 206 6.94 7.60 -8.41
CA ARG A 206 6.61 8.27 -9.68
C ARG A 206 5.36 7.73 -10.38
N ILE A 207 5.00 6.48 -10.14
CA ILE A 207 3.76 5.89 -10.63
C ILE A 207 2.59 6.27 -9.69
N ALA A 208 2.86 6.27 -8.39
CA ALA A 208 1.86 6.53 -7.36
C ALA A 208 1.44 8.01 -7.28
N TYR A 209 2.38 8.94 -7.46
CA TYR A 209 2.09 10.36 -7.36
C TYR A 209 1.53 10.95 -8.66
N PHE A 210 0.58 11.85 -8.53
CA PHE A 210 0.12 12.71 -9.63
C PHE A 210 1.20 13.75 -9.98
N ASP A 211 1.66 14.48 -8.97
CA ASP A 211 2.72 15.48 -9.11
C ASP A 211 4.06 14.95 -8.58
N ASN A 212 4.91 14.52 -9.50
CA ASN A 212 6.23 13.98 -9.15
C ASN A 212 7.19 15.01 -8.52
N SER A 213 6.88 16.31 -8.56
CA SER A 213 7.69 17.34 -7.88
C SER A 213 7.56 17.29 -6.37
N LYS A 214 6.50 16.66 -5.86
CA LYS A 214 6.26 16.45 -4.43
C LYS A 214 7.07 15.28 -3.84
N ILE A 215 7.75 14.48 -4.67
CA ILE A 215 8.56 13.35 -4.21
C ILE A 215 9.91 13.88 -3.70
N GLY A 216 10.10 13.89 -2.40
CA GLY A 216 11.35 14.28 -1.74
C GLY A 216 12.30 13.10 -1.47
N ASN A 217 13.52 13.42 -1.06
CA ASN A 217 14.49 12.42 -0.65
C ASN A 217 14.07 11.71 0.64
N ASP A 218 13.34 12.38 1.53
CA ASP A 218 12.91 11.83 2.81
C ASP A 218 11.92 10.66 2.61
N GLU A 219 10.98 10.78 1.67
CA GLU A 219 10.07 9.70 1.28
C GLU A 219 10.83 8.51 0.71
N ILE A 220 11.77 8.78 -0.22
CA ILE A 220 12.57 7.75 -0.86
C ILE A 220 13.38 6.98 0.19
N GLU A 221 14.07 7.68 1.08
CA GLU A 221 14.91 7.04 2.11
C GLU A 221 14.07 6.30 3.16
N ALA A 222 12.95 6.87 3.62
CA ALA A 222 12.07 6.25 4.61
C ALA A 222 11.51 4.90 4.11
N TYR A 223 11.12 4.83 2.84
CA TYR A 223 10.55 3.60 2.26
C TYR A 223 11.61 2.64 1.75
N ALA A 224 12.79 3.12 1.33
CA ALA A 224 13.89 2.27 0.91
C ALA A 224 14.64 1.60 2.08
N ALA A 225 14.65 2.22 3.26
CA ALA A 225 15.43 1.76 4.40
C ALA A 225 15.19 0.28 4.77
N PRO A 226 13.95 -0.23 4.88
CA PRO A 226 13.70 -1.64 5.18
C PRO A 226 14.26 -2.60 4.12
N MET A 227 14.25 -2.19 2.85
CA MET A 227 14.73 -2.99 1.71
C MET A 227 16.26 -3.10 1.63
N LYS A 228 17.01 -2.35 2.44
CA LYS A 228 18.46 -2.46 2.54
C LYS A 228 18.92 -3.76 3.21
N THR A 229 18.01 -4.48 3.89
CA THR A 229 18.30 -5.74 4.60
C THR A 229 17.79 -6.97 3.83
N ALA A 230 18.41 -8.14 4.09
CA ALA A 230 17.93 -9.40 3.52
C ALA A 230 16.50 -9.74 4.01
N ALA A 231 16.21 -9.50 5.28
CA ALA A 231 14.90 -9.72 5.87
C ALA A 231 13.82 -8.81 5.24
N GLY A 232 14.14 -7.52 5.00
CA GLY A 232 13.21 -6.62 4.34
C GLY A 232 12.93 -6.98 2.88
N LYS A 233 13.95 -7.46 2.14
CA LYS A 233 13.76 -7.97 0.77
C LYS A 233 12.90 -9.24 0.75
N HIS A 234 13.13 -10.16 1.70
CA HIS A 234 12.33 -11.36 1.88
C HIS A 234 10.86 -10.97 2.13
N ALA A 235 10.62 -10.13 3.12
CA ALA A 235 9.28 -9.68 3.49
C ALA A 235 8.55 -9.00 2.32
N LEU A 236 9.23 -8.11 1.58
CA LEU A 236 8.66 -7.44 0.41
C LEU A 236 8.20 -8.43 -0.65
N ILE A 237 9.04 -9.44 -0.97
CA ILE A 237 8.73 -10.46 -1.98
C ILE A 237 7.53 -11.31 -1.54
N HIS A 238 7.52 -11.78 -0.29
CA HIS A 238 6.44 -12.63 0.22
C HIS A 238 5.13 -11.85 0.37
N SER A 239 5.16 -10.60 0.83
CA SER A 239 3.99 -9.73 0.86
C SER A 239 3.43 -9.46 -0.56
N ALA A 240 4.30 -9.23 -1.55
CA ALA A 240 3.86 -8.99 -2.92
C ALA A 240 3.17 -10.22 -3.55
N ARG A 241 3.67 -11.42 -3.29
CA ARG A 241 3.07 -12.68 -3.75
C ARG A 241 1.72 -12.97 -3.12
N GLN A 242 1.46 -12.43 -1.95
CA GLN A 242 0.25 -12.66 -1.16
C GLN A 242 -0.64 -11.40 -1.08
N ILE A 243 -0.37 -10.39 -1.93
CA ILE A 243 -1.10 -9.12 -1.90
C ILE A 243 -2.58 -9.29 -2.28
N VAL A 244 -2.87 -10.25 -3.15
CA VAL A 244 -4.24 -10.63 -3.52
C VAL A 244 -4.58 -11.94 -2.81
N PRO A 245 -5.54 -11.94 -1.88
CA PRO A 245 -6.01 -13.18 -1.27
C PRO A 245 -6.58 -14.14 -2.32
N PRO A 246 -6.32 -15.46 -2.22
CA PRO A 246 -6.85 -16.44 -3.18
C PRO A 246 -8.38 -16.51 -3.19
N ASP A 247 -9.02 -16.10 -2.10
CA ASP A 247 -10.47 -16.05 -1.90
C ASP A 247 -11.03 -14.63 -1.93
N VAL A 248 -10.34 -13.68 -2.58
CA VAL A 248 -10.73 -12.25 -2.66
C VAL A 248 -12.17 -12.04 -3.13
N GLU A 249 -12.69 -12.88 -4.02
CA GLU A 249 -14.09 -12.79 -4.48
C GLU A 249 -15.08 -13.12 -3.35
N LYS A 250 -14.76 -14.13 -2.53
CA LYS A 250 -15.58 -14.51 -1.37
C LYS A 250 -15.54 -13.42 -0.28
N ILE A 251 -14.36 -12.82 -0.09
CA ILE A 251 -14.18 -11.68 0.83
C ILE A 251 -15.01 -10.50 0.34
N ALA A 252 -14.87 -10.14 -0.94
CA ALA A 252 -15.60 -9.01 -1.53
C ALA A 252 -17.12 -9.16 -1.46
N ALA A 253 -17.65 -10.37 -1.64
CA ALA A 253 -19.08 -10.65 -1.51
C ALA A 253 -19.63 -10.34 -0.11
N ARG A 254 -18.77 -10.21 0.91
CA ARG A 254 -19.15 -9.88 2.29
C ARG A 254 -19.13 -8.38 2.59
N TYR A 255 -18.63 -7.51 1.72
CA TYR A 255 -18.55 -6.07 2.02
C TYR A 255 -19.91 -5.43 2.29
N SER A 256 -20.98 -5.94 1.66
CA SER A 256 -22.36 -5.52 1.94
C SER A 256 -22.84 -5.82 3.38
N THR A 257 -22.12 -6.65 4.13
CA THR A 257 -22.42 -6.93 5.54
C THR A 257 -21.77 -5.95 6.52
N ILE A 258 -20.78 -5.15 6.07
CA ILE A 258 -20.13 -4.14 6.90
C ILE A 258 -21.13 -3.00 7.15
N ARG A 259 -21.56 -2.83 8.41
CA ARG A 259 -22.51 -1.80 8.85
C ARG A 259 -21.83 -0.58 9.48
N LEU A 260 -20.51 -0.59 9.59
CA LEU A 260 -19.77 0.53 10.15
C LEU A 260 -19.95 1.79 9.30
N PRO A 261 -20.18 2.98 9.89
CA PRO A 261 -20.00 4.23 9.20
C PRO A 261 -18.64 4.26 8.52
N THR A 262 -18.61 4.50 7.21
CA THR A 262 -17.40 4.40 6.41
C THR A 262 -17.23 5.63 5.54
N LEU A 263 -16.04 6.24 5.61
CA LEU A 263 -15.59 7.26 4.67
C LEU A 263 -14.66 6.60 3.64
N ILE A 264 -14.93 6.78 2.36
CA ILE A 264 -14.10 6.33 1.25
C ILE A 264 -13.59 7.57 0.52
N LEU A 265 -12.28 7.76 0.52
CA LEU A 265 -11.60 8.83 -0.22
C LEU A 265 -10.80 8.21 -1.36
N TRP A 266 -10.81 8.87 -2.51
CA TRP A 266 -10.13 8.36 -3.69
C TRP A 266 -9.53 9.49 -4.53
N CYS A 267 -8.29 9.29 -4.93
CA CYS A 267 -7.61 10.20 -5.85
C CYS A 267 -8.20 10.09 -7.25
N ASP A 268 -8.42 11.23 -7.91
CA ASP A 268 -8.99 11.32 -9.27
C ASP A 268 -8.08 10.71 -10.34
N HIS A 269 -6.76 10.73 -10.12
CA HIS A 269 -5.74 10.22 -11.05
C HIS A 269 -5.04 8.96 -10.53
N ASP A 270 -5.69 8.14 -9.71
CA ASP A 270 -5.09 6.89 -9.20
C ASP A 270 -4.83 5.90 -10.35
N ARG A 271 -3.52 5.65 -10.60
CA ARG A 271 -3.02 4.73 -11.62
C ARG A 271 -2.74 3.32 -11.07
N ILE A 272 -2.86 3.13 -9.75
CA ILE A 272 -2.59 1.86 -9.05
C ILE A 272 -3.89 1.14 -8.76
N VAL A 273 -4.86 1.84 -8.16
CA VAL A 273 -6.20 1.31 -7.88
C VAL A 273 -7.23 2.22 -8.53
N PRO A 274 -7.79 1.85 -9.69
CA PRO A 274 -8.70 2.71 -10.43
C PRO A 274 -9.91 3.17 -9.60
N VAL A 275 -10.34 4.41 -9.74
CA VAL A 275 -11.46 5.02 -9.00
C VAL A 275 -12.76 4.20 -9.07
N GLY A 276 -12.96 3.43 -10.14
CA GLY A 276 -14.07 2.49 -10.27
C GLY A 276 -14.17 1.45 -9.17
N VAL A 277 -13.04 1.10 -8.53
CA VAL A 277 -12.97 0.20 -7.36
C VAL A 277 -13.64 0.86 -6.16
N GLY A 278 -13.32 2.12 -5.87
CA GLY A 278 -13.91 2.89 -4.77
C GLY A 278 -15.40 3.14 -4.98
N LEU A 279 -15.79 3.49 -6.20
CA LEU A 279 -17.20 3.67 -6.55
C LEU A 279 -18.02 2.38 -6.38
N LYS A 280 -17.45 1.23 -6.74
CA LYS A 280 -18.07 -0.07 -6.51
C LYS A 280 -18.21 -0.35 -5.02
N LEU A 281 -17.14 -0.14 -4.26
CA LEU A 281 -17.12 -0.36 -2.81
C LEU A 281 -18.18 0.50 -2.10
N ALA A 282 -18.29 1.78 -2.46
CA ALA A 282 -19.26 2.69 -1.92
C ALA A 282 -20.74 2.29 -2.21
N ARG A 283 -20.99 1.66 -3.36
CA ARG A 283 -22.32 1.13 -3.69
C ARG A 283 -22.68 -0.12 -2.90
N GLU A 284 -21.70 -0.94 -2.57
CA GLU A 284 -21.92 -2.22 -1.88
C GLU A 284 -21.98 -2.05 -0.35
N MET A 285 -21.26 -1.07 0.21
CA MET A 285 -21.26 -0.81 1.66
C MET A 285 -22.40 0.14 2.04
N PRO A 286 -23.36 -0.29 2.88
CA PRO A 286 -24.61 0.43 3.10
C PRO A 286 -24.47 1.79 3.82
N ASN A 287 -23.42 1.97 4.62
CA ASN A 287 -23.19 3.18 5.39
C ASN A 287 -21.91 3.92 4.93
N ALA A 288 -21.56 3.79 3.65
CA ALA A 288 -20.40 4.44 3.08
C ALA A 288 -20.73 5.81 2.45
N SER A 289 -19.88 6.80 2.69
CA SER A 289 -19.78 8.04 1.92
C SER A 289 -18.54 7.98 1.05
N PHE A 290 -18.62 8.55 -0.16
CA PHE A 290 -17.53 8.55 -1.13
C PHE A 290 -17.19 9.99 -1.56
N HIS A 291 -15.89 10.33 -1.54
CA HIS A 291 -15.39 11.62 -1.98
C HIS A 291 -14.16 11.44 -2.85
N ILE A 292 -14.05 12.29 -3.87
CA ILE A 292 -12.88 12.38 -4.73
C ILE A 292 -11.92 13.41 -4.11
N VAL A 293 -10.62 13.13 -4.21
CA VAL A 293 -9.53 14.06 -3.93
C VAL A 293 -8.91 14.43 -5.27
N ASP A 294 -9.04 15.70 -5.64
CA ASP A 294 -8.57 16.21 -6.93
C ASP A 294 -7.04 16.39 -6.94
N GLU A 295 -6.45 16.35 -8.15
CA GLU A 295 -5.00 16.51 -8.38
C GLU A 295 -4.15 15.56 -7.50
N CYS A 296 -4.59 14.34 -7.41
CA CYS A 296 -4.04 13.31 -6.55
C CYS A 296 -3.82 12.00 -7.32
N GLY A 297 -2.71 11.32 -7.06
CA GLY A 297 -2.36 10.04 -7.69
C GLY A 297 -2.89 8.85 -6.89
N HIS A 298 -2.17 8.38 -5.90
CA HIS A 298 -2.52 7.21 -5.09
C HIS A 298 -2.29 7.44 -3.59
N MET A 299 -1.73 8.59 -3.22
CA MET A 299 -1.28 8.82 -1.85
C MET A 299 -1.90 10.11 -1.28
N PRO A 300 -3.24 10.15 -1.09
CA PRO A 300 -3.94 11.38 -0.71
C PRO A 300 -3.42 11.98 0.60
N GLN A 301 -3.01 11.16 1.56
CA GLN A 301 -2.43 11.59 2.83
C GLN A 301 -1.05 12.27 2.68
N GLU A 302 -0.39 12.11 1.52
CA GLU A 302 0.91 12.72 1.23
C GLU A 302 0.80 13.83 0.17
N GLU A 303 0.00 13.60 -0.88
CA GLU A 303 -0.13 14.53 -2.00
C GLU A 303 -1.08 15.68 -1.71
N GLN A 304 -2.18 15.40 -1.00
CA GLN A 304 -3.26 16.36 -0.69
C GLN A 304 -3.68 16.25 0.79
N PRO A 305 -2.74 16.44 1.75
CA PRO A 305 -3.00 16.21 3.17
C PRO A 305 -4.10 17.10 3.75
N GLU A 306 -4.21 18.37 3.31
CA GLU A 306 -5.22 19.31 3.81
C GLU A 306 -6.62 18.86 3.34
N ALA A 307 -6.80 18.54 2.05
CA ALA A 307 -8.06 18.07 1.50
C ALA A 307 -8.47 16.73 2.14
N THR A 308 -7.51 15.84 2.30
CA THR A 308 -7.72 14.53 2.98
C THR A 308 -8.17 14.73 4.42
N MET A 309 -7.49 15.60 5.18
CA MET A 309 -7.83 15.87 6.56
C MET A 309 -9.19 16.56 6.73
N LEU A 310 -9.53 17.48 5.82
CA LEU A 310 -10.85 18.11 5.83
C LEU A 310 -11.97 17.07 5.81
N GLN A 311 -11.90 16.10 4.91
CA GLN A 311 -12.91 15.03 4.79
C GLN A 311 -12.91 14.11 6.02
N ILE A 312 -11.73 13.73 6.52
CA ILE A 312 -11.60 12.89 7.71
C ILE A 312 -12.21 13.60 8.93
N ARG A 313 -11.93 14.90 9.15
CA ARG A 313 -12.49 15.65 10.27
C ARG A 313 -14.00 15.82 10.19
N GLN A 314 -14.53 16.12 9.02
CA GLN A 314 -16.00 16.18 8.83
C GLN A 314 -16.63 14.84 9.18
N PHE A 315 -16.04 13.74 8.75
CA PHE A 315 -16.53 12.39 9.06
C PHE A 315 -16.41 12.03 10.54
N LEU A 316 -15.35 12.47 11.21
CA LEU A 316 -15.18 12.26 12.65
C LEU A 316 -16.11 13.16 13.50
N GLY A 317 -16.77 14.14 12.90
CA GLY A 317 -17.74 15.02 13.54
C GLY A 317 -17.14 16.31 14.12
N LYS A 318 -15.99 16.75 13.60
CA LYS A 318 -15.37 18.03 13.97
C LYS A 318 -15.17 18.92 12.75
N PRO A 319 -15.55 20.21 12.83
CA PRO A 319 -15.30 21.16 11.75
C PRO A 319 -13.78 21.34 11.53
N ALA A 320 -13.39 21.59 10.29
CA ALA A 320 -12.03 21.97 9.96
C ALA A 320 -11.77 23.37 10.49
N GLY A 321 -10.81 23.54 11.40
CA GLY A 321 -10.29 24.86 11.77
C GLY A 321 -10.77 25.43 13.11
N GLU A 322 -11.28 24.65 14.05
CA GLU A 322 -11.35 25.05 15.47
C GLU A 322 -10.16 24.56 16.27
#